data_16b73641073163c3092d6133320f5a1b
#
_entry.id   16b73641073163c3092d6133320f5a1b
#
_cell.length_a   1.000
_cell.length_b   1.000
_cell.length_c   1.000
_cell.angle_alpha   90.00
_cell.angle_beta   90.00
_cell.angle_gamma   90.00
#
_symmetry.space_group_name_H-M   'P 1'
#
loop_
_entity.id
_entity.type
_entity.pdbx_description
1 polymer ?
#
loop_
_entity_poly.entity_id
_entity_poly.type
_entity_poly.pdbx_seq_one_letter_code
_entity_poly.pdbx_strand_id
1 'polypeptide(L)'
;MYISTTPDKKDFAIKPMNCPGCVQVFNQGLKSYRDLPLKMSEFGKVHRYEPSGALHGLLRVRAFTQDDAHIFCTEEQITQECLSVTNLILEIYKDLGFEDIILKYSDRPDLRVGDDEVWDKSEAALLEAVSYTHLTLPTIYSV
;
A
#
# COMPACT_ATOMS: atom_id res chain seq x y z
N MET A 1 10.88 14.75 -1.61
CA MET A 1 10.05 14.91 -2.83
C MET A 1 10.78 15.87 -3.78
N TYR A 2 10.71 15.67 -5.08
CA TYR A 2 11.26 16.62 -6.06
C TYR A 2 10.21 17.70 -6.33
N ILE A 3 10.61 18.95 -6.19
CA ILE A 3 9.75 20.13 -6.40
C ILE A 3 10.40 21.02 -7.45
N SER A 4 9.61 21.61 -8.31
CA SER A 4 10.02 22.61 -9.30
C SER A 4 9.04 23.78 -9.25
N THR A 5 9.56 25.01 -9.32
CA THR A 5 8.76 26.23 -9.34
C THR A 5 8.82 26.84 -10.74
N THR A 6 7.65 27.13 -11.31
CA THR A 6 7.53 27.76 -12.61
C THR A 6 7.82 29.27 -12.53
N PRO A 7 8.08 29.95 -13.68
CA PRO A 7 8.30 31.41 -13.70
C PRO A 7 7.11 32.22 -13.16
N ASP A 8 5.89 31.69 -13.23
CA ASP A 8 4.66 32.26 -12.67
C ASP A 8 4.45 31.89 -11.19
N LYS A 9 5.49 31.36 -10.53
CA LYS A 9 5.53 31.03 -9.10
C LYS A 9 4.55 29.91 -8.67
N LYS A 10 4.24 29.00 -9.56
CA LYS A 10 3.50 27.80 -9.21
C LYS A 10 4.45 26.66 -8.90
N ASP A 11 4.19 25.97 -7.81
CA ASP A 11 4.97 24.81 -7.41
C ASP A 11 4.36 23.53 -8.00
N PHE A 12 5.24 22.74 -8.60
CA PHE A 12 4.95 21.40 -9.10
C PHE A 12 5.77 20.38 -8.34
N ALA A 13 5.18 19.26 -8.04
CA ALA A 13 5.86 18.13 -7.43
C ALA A 13 5.79 16.91 -8.35
N ILE A 14 6.92 16.21 -8.47
CA ILE A 14 6.92 14.90 -9.12
C ILE A 14 6.40 13.89 -8.09
N LYS A 15 5.38 13.13 -8.46
CA LYS A 15 4.70 12.23 -7.52
C LYS A 15 5.67 11.21 -6.89
N PRO A 16 5.74 11.11 -5.55
CA PRO A 16 6.53 10.11 -4.84
C PRO A 16 5.76 8.81 -4.60
N MET A 17 4.45 8.82 -4.80
CA MET A 17 3.52 7.70 -4.63
C MET A 17 2.29 7.88 -5.52
N ASN A 18 1.59 6.80 -5.80
CA ASN A 18 0.38 6.79 -6.66
C ASN A 18 -0.90 7.07 -5.86
N CYS A 19 -0.92 6.77 -4.56
CA CYS A 19 -2.10 6.81 -3.70
C CYS A 19 -2.91 8.12 -3.80
N PRO A 20 -2.32 9.34 -3.71
CA PRO A 20 -3.09 10.57 -3.81
C PRO A 20 -3.81 10.73 -5.15
N GLY A 21 -3.18 10.31 -6.26
CA GLY A 21 -3.78 10.32 -7.59
C GLY A 21 -4.96 9.36 -7.69
N CYS A 22 -4.78 8.14 -7.21
CA CYS A 22 -5.83 7.12 -7.21
C CYS A 22 -7.05 7.56 -6.39
N VAL A 23 -6.84 8.13 -5.20
CA VAL A 23 -7.93 8.69 -4.37
C VAL A 23 -8.66 9.83 -5.09
N GLN A 24 -7.94 10.71 -5.79
CA GLN A 24 -8.57 11.78 -6.58
C GLN A 24 -9.41 11.23 -7.75
N VAL A 25 -8.95 10.16 -8.41
CA VAL A 25 -9.74 9.48 -9.45
C VAL A 25 -10.97 8.83 -8.84
N PHE A 26 -10.83 8.17 -7.69
CA PHE A 26 -11.97 7.59 -6.97
C PHE A 26 -13.01 8.66 -6.60
N ASN A 27 -12.59 9.86 -6.20
CA ASN A 27 -13.47 10.95 -5.81
C ASN A 27 -14.18 11.63 -6.98
N GLN A 28 -13.86 11.28 -8.24
CA GLN A 28 -14.57 11.82 -9.39
C GLN A 28 -15.93 11.13 -9.58
N GLY A 29 -16.97 11.95 -9.73
CA GLY A 29 -18.33 11.49 -9.95
C GLY A 29 -19.02 10.93 -8.68
N LEU A 30 -20.28 10.62 -8.83
CA LEU A 30 -21.08 10.01 -7.77
C LEU A 30 -20.82 8.51 -7.74
N LYS A 31 -20.57 7.98 -6.55
CA LYS A 31 -20.40 6.55 -6.30
C LYS A 31 -21.39 6.07 -5.25
N SER A 32 -21.86 4.85 -5.42
CA SER A 32 -22.74 4.19 -4.46
C SER A 32 -21.94 3.16 -3.66
N TYR A 33 -22.35 2.89 -2.42
CA TYR A 33 -21.83 1.76 -1.64
C TYR A 33 -21.96 0.41 -2.38
N ARG A 34 -22.89 0.32 -3.36
CA ARG A 34 -23.07 -0.88 -4.19
C ARG A 34 -21.97 -1.08 -5.24
N ASP A 35 -21.19 -0.03 -5.48
CA ASP A 35 -20.04 -0.09 -6.41
C ASP A 35 -18.78 -0.65 -5.72
N LEU A 36 -18.86 -0.85 -4.40
CA LEU A 36 -17.78 -1.39 -3.58
C LEU A 36 -17.90 -2.92 -3.42
N PRO A 37 -16.77 -3.66 -3.36
CA PRO A 37 -15.40 -3.15 -3.42
C PRO A 37 -15.00 -2.74 -4.83
N LEU A 38 -14.37 -1.57 -4.99
CA LEU A 38 -13.81 -1.09 -6.25
C LEU A 38 -12.30 -1.26 -6.24
N LYS A 39 -11.78 -2.03 -7.19
CA LYS A 39 -10.35 -2.32 -7.34
C LYS A 39 -9.80 -1.52 -8.52
N MET A 40 -8.78 -0.70 -8.25
CA MET A 40 -8.14 0.15 -9.25
C MET A 40 -6.66 -0.13 -9.28
N SER A 41 -6.08 -0.36 -10.45
CA SER A 41 -4.65 -0.61 -10.63
C SER A 41 -4.04 0.34 -11.64
N GLU A 42 -2.74 0.61 -11.49
CA GLU A 42 -1.96 1.42 -12.41
C GLU A 42 -0.50 0.95 -12.47
N PHE A 43 0.12 1.07 -13.63
CA PHE A 43 1.57 1.04 -13.76
C PHE A 43 2.11 2.45 -13.55
N GLY A 44 2.31 2.82 -12.29
CA GLY A 44 2.64 4.18 -11.90
C GLY A 44 4.13 4.42 -11.73
N LYS A 45 4.71 5.36 -12.50
CA LYS A 45 6.09 5.79 -12.29
C LYS A 45 6.15 6.84 -11.19
N VAL A 46 6.97 6.56 -10.16
CA VAL A 46 7.16 7.43 -9.00
C VAL A 46 8.63 7.83 -8.85
N HIS A 47 8.86 8.98 -8.20
CA HIS A 47 10.18 9.50 -7.95
C HIS A 47 10.31 9.91 -6.49
N ARG A 48 11.31 9.39 -5.80
CA ARG A 48 11.58 9.68 -4.41
C ARG A 48 12.94 10.35 -4.25
N TYR A 49 13.01 11.43 -3.52
CA TYR A 49 14.29 12.03 -3.15
C TYR A 49 14.94 11.21 -2.04
N GLU A 50 15.64 10.16 -2.44
CA GLU A 50 16.41 9.33 -1.52
C GLU A 50 17.82 9.92 -1.36
N PRO A 51 18.33 10.08 -0.12
CA PRO A 51 19.72 10.48 0.08
C PRO A 51 20.66 9.43 -0.51
N SER A 52 21.81 9.86 -1.01
CA SER A 52 22.77 8.98 -1.71
C SER A 52 23.21 7.78 -0.86
N GLY A 53 23.37 7.97 0.44
CA GLY A 53 23.76 6.90 1.37
C GLY A 53 22.66 5.83 1.63
N ALA A 54 21.42 6.09 1.22
CA ALA A 54 20.32 5.14 1.35
C ALA A 54 20.09 4.30 0.08
N LEU A 55 20.77 4.62 -1.03
CA LEU A 55 20.63 3.87 -2.27
C LEU A 55 21.25 2.48 -2.16
N HIS A 56 20.54 1.44 -2.66
CA HIS A 56 21.00 0.06 -2.55
C HIS A 56 20.65 -0.76 -3.79
N GLY A 57 21.53 -0.78 -4.77
CA GLY A 57 21.37 -1.52 -6.01
C GLY A 57 20.03 -1.25 -6.69
N LEU A 58 19.29 -2.30 -7.02
CA LEU A 58 17.92 -2.22 -7.55
C LEU A 58 16.84 -2.17 -6.45
N LEU A 59 17.21 -2.42 -5.19
CA LEU A 59 16.25 -2.50 -4.08
C LEU A 59 15.80 -1.12 -3.58
N ARG A 60 16.68 -0.12 -3.68
CA ARG A 60 16.34 1.25 -3.27
C ARG A 60 16.89 2.26 -4.26
N VAL A 61 16.02 2.79 -5.09
CA VAL A 61 16.31 3.69 -6.20
C VAL A 61 15.48 4.98 -6.10
N ARG A 62 15.83 6.00 -6.85
CA ARG A 62 15.11 7.29 -6.86
C ARG A 62 13.94 7.34 -7.80
N ALA A 63 13.88 6.45 -8.79
CA ALA A 63 12.77 6.36 -9.74
C ALA A 63 12.50 4.91 -10.07
N PHE A 64 11.24 4.51 -10.03
CA PHE A 64 10.80 3.16 -10.39
C PHE A 64 9.33 3.17 -10.80
N THR A 65 8.91 2.11 -11.47
CA THR A 65 7.52 1.88 -11.83
C THR A 65 6.96 0.81 -10.91
N GLN A 66 5.79 1.07 -10.33
CA GLN A 66 5.04 0.11 -9.53
C GLN A 66 3.87 -0.42 -10.34
N ASP A 67 3.65 -1.73 -10.25
CA ASP A 67 2.37 -2.35 -10.46
C ASP A 67 1.60 -2.17 -9.15
N ASP A 68 0.80 -1.11 -9.09
CA ASP A 68 0.18 -0.63 -7.86
C ASP A 68 -1.33 -0.79 -7.93
N ALA A 69 -1.95 -1.10 -6.80
CA ALA A 69 -3.38 -1.27 -6.72
C ALA A 69 -3.96 -0.66 -5.44
N HIS A 70 -5.16 -0.11 -5.55
CA HIS A 70 -5.93 0.42 -4.44
C HIS A 70 -7.31 -0.23 -4.43
N ILE A 71 -7.73 -0.69 -3.27
CA ILE A 71 -9.04 -1.29 -3.05
C ILE A 71 -9.86 -0.35 -2.16
N PHE A 72 -10.94 0.17 -2.72
CA PHE A 72 -11.92 0.97 -1.99
C PHE A 72 -13.05 0.04 -1.57
N CYS A 73 -13.27 -0.11 -0.27
CA CYS A 73 -14.24 -1.04 0.27
C CYS A 73 -14.91 -0.47 1.54
N THR A 74 -16.00 -1.10 1.99
CA THR A 74 -16.59 -0.78 3.29
C THR A 74 -15.79 -1.45 4.42
N GLU A 75 -15.98 -1.02 5.66
CA GLU A 75 -15.30 -1.62 6.81
C GLU A 75 -15.55 -3.14 6.90
N GLU A 76 -16.77 -3.58 6.62
CA GLU A 76 -17.13 -5.00 6.66
C GLU A 76 -16.46 -5.85 5.57
N GLN A 77 -15.98 -5.21 4.51
CA GLN A 77 -15.32 -5.89 3.39
C GLN A 77 -13.80 -6.03 3.59
N ILE A 78 -13.20 -5.30 4.54
CA ILE A 78 -11.74 -5.21 4.69
C ILE A 78 -11.11 -6.60 4.85
N THR A 79 -11.59 -7.41 5.80
CA THR A 79 -11.03 -8.74 6.06
C THR A 79 -11.05 -9.63 4.82
N GLN A 80 -12.19 -9.65 4.11
CA GLN A 80 -12.34 -10.46 2.90
C GLN A 80 -11.41 -9.98 1.76
N GLU A 81 -11.26 -8.69 1.59
CA GLU A 81 -10.36 -8.13 0.58
C GLU A 81 -8.89 -8.38 0.93
N CYS A 82 -8.50 -8.27 2.20
CA CYS A 82 -7.17 -8.64 2.66
C CYS A 82 -6.85 -10.12 2.40
N LEU A 83 -7.79 -11.03 2.68
CA LEU A 83 -7.65 -12.45 2.37
C LEU A 83 -7.48 -12.69 0.87
N SER A 84 -8.30 -12.03 0.04
CA SER A 84 -8.24 -12.15 -1.41
C SER A 84 -6.88 -11.73 -1.97
N VAL A 85 -6.35 -10.60 -1.50
CA VAL A 85 -5.01 -10.11 -1.91
C VAL A 85 -3.89 -11.03 -1.42
N THR A 86 -3.98 -11.50 -0.18
CA THR A 86 -2.97 -12.42 0.38
C THR A 86 -2.91 -13.73 -0.42
N ASN A 87 -4.06 -14.31 -0.74
CA ASN A 87 -4.12 -15.53 -1.55
C ASN A 87 -3.55 -15.30 -2.95
N LEU A 88 -3.89 -14.19 -3.60
CA LEU A 88 -3.34 -13.83 -4.91
C LEU A 88 -1.81 -13.70 -4.87
N ILE A 89 -1.26 -13.06 -3.84
CA ILE A 89 0.18 -12.92 -3.67
C ILE A 89 0.84 -14.30 -3.51
N LEU A 90 0.28 -15.18 -2.68
CA LEU A 90 0.79 -16.51 -2.45
C LEU A 90 0.75 -17.38 -3.73
N GLU A 91 -0.32 -17.28 -4.53
CA GLU A 91 -0.42 -17.96 -5.83
C GLU A 91 0.67 -17.48 -6.79
N ILE A 92 0.84 -16.16 -6.92
CA ILE A 92 1.87 -15.58 -7.80
C ILE A 92 3.28 -16.06 -7.39
N TYR A 93 3.60 -16.03 -6.09
CA TYR A 93 4.91 -16.49 -5.63
C TYR A 93 5.11 -17.99 -5.87
N LYS A 94 4.07 -18.79 -5.67
CA LYS A 94 4.11 -20.22 -5.99
C LYS A 94 4.34 -20.46 -7.47
N ASP A 95 3.66 -19.74 -8.35
CA ASP A 95 3.83 -19.84 -9.80
C ASP A 95 5.24 -19.42 -10.26
N LEU A 96 5.86 -18.49 -9.52
CA LEU A 96 7.26 -18.10 -9.72
C LEU A 96 8.28 -19.07 -9.10
N GLY A 97 7.82 -20.15 -8.44
CA GLY A 97 8.68 -21.18 -7.87
C GLY A 97 9.25 -20.86 -6.49
N PHE A 98 8.67 -19.91 -5.76
CA PHE A 98 9.05 -19.65 -4.38
C PHE A 98 8.26 -20.57 -3.45
N GLU A 99 8.96 -21.43 -2.70
CA GLU A 99 8.34 -22.37 -1.76
C GLU A 99 8.34 -21.84 -0.31
N ASP A 100 9.39 -21.11 0.06
CA ASP A 100 9.56 -20.57 1.40
C ASP A 100 9.16 -19.08 1.45
N ILE A 101 7.92 -18.80 1.83
CA ILE A 101 7.39 -17.44 1.94
C ILE A 101 7.19 -17.09 3.41
N ILE A 102 7.83 -16.01 3.85
CA ILE A 102 7.65 -15.47 5.20
C ILE A 102 6.74 -14.26 5.11
N LEU A 103 5.55 -14.38 5.69
CA LEU A 103 4.64 -13.26 5.86
C LEU A 103 4.94 -12.56 7.19
N LYS A 104 5.11 -11.25 7.15
CA LYS A 104 5.36 -10.42 8.33
C LYS A 104 4.23 -9.41 8.47
N TYR A 105 3.64 -9.37 9.64
CA TYR A 105 2.69 -8.31 10.01
C TYR A 105 3.47 -7.09 10.51
N SER A 106 3.08 -5.90 10.05
CA SER A 106 3.61 -4.62 10.54
C SER A 106 2.46 -3.85 11.19
N ASP A 107 2.65 -3.47 12.42
CA ASP A 107 1.70 -2.65 13.18
C ASP A 107 1.99 -1.14 13.02
N ARG A 108 1.18 -0.33 13.69
CA ARG A 108 1.30 1.13 13.65
C ARG A 108 2.59 1.62 14.33
N PRO A 109 3.25 2.66 13.76
CA PRO A 109 4.39 3.30 14.41
C PRO A 109 3.93 4.24 15.55
N ASP A 110 4.84 4.60 16.47
CA ASP A 110 4.57 5.55 17.55
C ASP A 110 4.10 6.91 17.01
N LEU A 111 4.78 7.42 15.94
CA LEU A 111 4.39 8.62 15.24
C LEU A 111 3.49 8.25 14.06
N ARG A 112 2.20 8.50 14.21
CA ARG A 112 1.17 8.18 13.21
C ARG A 112 0.14 9.28 13.07
N VAL A 113 -0.62 9.24 12.00
CA VAL A 113 -1.77 10.11 11.74
C VAL A 113 -3.03 9.25 11.77
N GLY A 114 -4.13 9.79 12.31
CA GLY A 114 -5.41 9.12 12.44
C GLY A 114 -5.72 8.71 13.88
N ASP A 115 -6.98 8.41 14.14
CA ASP A 115 -7.50 8.05 15.46
C ASP A 115 -7.14 6.58 15.79
N ASP A 116 -6.91 6.30 17.06
CA ASP A 116 -6.55 4.97 17.54
C ASP A 116 -7.63 3.92 17.21
N GLU A 117 -8.92 4.27 17.27
CA GLU A 117 -10.00 3.37 16.90
C GLU A 117 -9.93 2.88 15.44
N VAL A 118 -9.52 3.76 14.52
CA VAL A 118 -9.35 3.41 13.11
C VAL A 118 -8.17 2.46 12.92
N TRP A 119 -7.08 2.72 13.65
CA TRP A 119 -5.92 1.85 13.66
C TRP A 119 -6.25 0.48 14.25
N ASP A 120 -6.93 0.43 15.39
CA ASP A 120 -7.33 -0.82 16.06
C ASP A 120 -8.18 -1.69 15.13
N LYS A 121 -9.16 -1.12 14.45
CA LYS A 121 -10.00 -1.84 13.47
C LYS A 121 -9.21 -2.36 12.29
N SER A 122 -8.32 -1.53 11.74
CA SER A 122 -7.51 -1.91 10.58
C SER A 122 -6.53 -3.03 10.90
N GLU A 123 -5.88 -2.94 12.06
CA GLU A 123 -4.95 -3.96 12.54
C GLU A 123 -5.67 -5.27 12.87
N ALA A 124 -6.83 -5.20 13.53
CA ALA A 124 -7.64 -6.38 13.82
C ALA A 124 -8.08 -7.09 12.53
N ALA A 125 -8.52 -6.36 11.52
CA ALA A 125 -8.91 -6.94 10.23
C ALA A 125 -7.74 -7.61 9.50
N LEU A 126 -6.55 -7.00 9.54
CA LEU A 126 -5.33 -7.60 8.99
C LEU A 126 -4.90 -8.85 9.74
N LEU A 127 -4.92 -8.82 11.08
CA LEU A 127 -4.59 -9.99 11.91
C LEU A 127 -5.55 -11.15 11.68
N GLU A 128 -6.85 -10.85 11.57
CA GLU A 128 -7.86 -11.85 11.25
C GLU A 128 -7.59 -12.48 9.87
N ALA A 129 -7.39 -11.66 8.84
CA ALA A 129 -7.08 -12.14 7.49
C ALA A 129 -5.83 -13.04 7.46
N VAL A 130 -4.81 -12.66 8.23
CA VAL A 130 -3.53 -13.34 8.29
C VAL A 130 -3.60 -14.64 9.10
N SER A 131 -4.45 -14.72 10.14
CA SER A 131 -4.62 -15.92 10.97
C SER A 131 -5.15 -17.13 10.20
N TYR A 132 -5.89 -16.91 9.11
CA TYR A 132 -6.37 -17.98 8.22
C TYR A 132 -5.29 -18.56 7.30
N THR A 133 -4.13 -17.92 7.17
CA THR A 133 -3.07 -18.28 6.21
C THR A 133 -1.82 -18.88 6.89
N HIS A 134 -1.93 -19.75 7.88
CA HIS A 134 -0.80 -20.45 8.54
C HIS A 134 0.44 -19.56 8.80
N LEU A 135 0.25 -18.47 9.51
CA LEU A 135 1.36 -17.60 9.92
C LEU A 135 1.93 -18.02 11.26
N THR A 136 3.20 -18.37 11.25
CA THR A 136 4.04 -18.20 12.45
C THR A 136 4.34 -16.70 12.53
N LEU A 137 3.67 -16.01 13.46
CA LEU A 137 3.95 -14.61 13.77
C LEU A 137 5.32 -14.48 14.47
N PRO A 138 6.36 -13.96 13.84
CA PRO A 138 7.41 -13.33 14.60
C PRO A 138 6.96 -11.90 14.89
N THR A 139 6.69 -11.60 16.15
CA THR A 139 6.55 -10.23 16.63
C THR A 139 7.88 -9.51 16.33
N ILE A 140 7.91 -8.64 15.33
CA ILE A 140 9.08 -7.81 15.08
C ILE A 140 8.72 -6.41 15.54
N TYR A 141 9.35 -6.00 16.63
CA TYR A 141 9.39 -4.60 17.04
C TYR A 141 10.01 -3.77 15.91
N SER A 142 9.36 -2.67 15.55
CA SER A 142 9.91 -1.68 14.63
C SER A 142 11.20 -1.11 15.21
N VAL A 143 12.27 -1.12 14.41
CA VAL A 143 13.52 -0.38 14.67
C VAL A 143 13.41 1.00 14.09
#